data_7556f95f5318e4d131efcedc3e08369c
#
_entry.id   7556f95f5318e4d131efcedc3e08369c
#
_cell.length_a   1.000
_cell.length_b   1.000
_cell.length_c   1.000
_cell.angle_alpha   90.00
_cell.angle_beta   90.00
_cell.angle_gamma   90.00
#
_symmetry.space_group_name_H-M   'P 1'
#
loop_
_entity.id
_entity.type
_entity.pdbx_description
1 polymer ?
#
loop_
_entity_poly.entity_id
_entity_poly.type
_entity_poly.pdbx_seq_one_letter_code
_entity_poly.pdbx_strand_id
1 'polypeptide(L)'
;MAKTYSYAARDSKDSLKPFTFERRAPGADDVQIDILYCGVCHSDLHTARNEWNNTLYPSVPGHEIVGRVTAVGANVKKFKVGDLAGVGCMVDSCQHCPSCAEGEEQYCENGFTGTYNGPVFGGENTFGGYSDSIVVKEKFVLRISHDDSNLAAVAPLLCAGITTYSPLHHWKVGPGKKVGVVGLGGLGHMAVKIAHAMGAHVTLFTTSPNKREDGLRLGADQVVVSKNPDEMAKVANSMDFILNTVAAPHNLDVFLNLLKRDGTMTLVGAPDSPHPSPAVFGLIFKRRSLAGSLIGGIQETQDMLDFCAKHGIVSDVEMIDIQGINEAYERMLKGDVKYRFVIDMESLKKESHAA
;
A
#
# COMPACT_ATOMS: atom_id res chain seq x y z
N MET A 1 -13.52 -21.72 16.89
CA MET A 1 -13.23 -20.28 16.89
C MET A 1 -12.15 -20.03 17.93
N ALA A 2 -11.20 -19.14 17.65
CA ALA A 2 -10.11 -18.81 18.58
C ALA A 2 -10.26 -17.34 18.99
N LYS A 3 -10.10 -17.07 20.31
CA LYS A 3 -10.05 -15.70 20.83
C LYS A 3 -8.84 -15.00 20.23
N THR A 4 -9.07 -13.85 19.60
CA THR A 4 -8.05 -13.03 18.94
C THR A 4 -7.97 -11.68 19.63
N TYR A 5 -6.78 -11.26 19.99
CA TYR A 5 -6.50 -9.95 20.58
C TYR A 5 -6.19 -8.96 19.47
N SER A 6 -6.61 -7.71 19.64
CA SER A 6 -6.49 -6.68 18.62
C SER A 6 -6.61 -5.27 19.19
N TYR A 7 -6.43 -4.28 18.32
CA TYR A 7 -6.82 -2.89 18.54
C TYR A 7 -7.90 -2.51 17.54
N ALA A 8 -8.97 -1.87 18.01
CA ALA A 8 -10.12 -1.47 17.21
C ALA A 8 -10.60 -0.05 17.52
N ALA A 9 -11.15 0.62 16.49
CA ALA A 9 -12.04 1.76 16.67
C ALA A 9 -13.49 1.25 16.77
N ARG A 10 -14.27 1.78 17.72
CA ARG A 10 -15.69 1.41 17.91
C ARG A 10 -16.66 2.38 17.24
N ASP A 11 -16.18 3.57 16.93
CA ASP A 11 -16.87 4.59 16.13
C ASP A 11 -15.82 5.54 15.50
N SER A 12 -16.28 6.51 14.71
CA SER A 12 -15.43 7.45 13.96
C SER A 12 -14.62 8.45 14.82
N LYS A 13 -14.96 8.57 16.09
CA LYS A 13 -14.32 9.51 17.03
C LYS A 13 -13.47 8.79 18.08
N ASP A 14 -13.60 7.46 18.14
CA ASP A 14 -12.86 6.67 19.12
C ASP A 14 -11.41 6.50 18.67
N SER A 15 -10.49 6.55 19.63
CA SER A 15 -9.10 6.11 19.41
C SER A 15 -9.06 4.59 19.34
N LEU A 16 -8.08 4.05 18.63
CA LEU A 16 -7.83 2.61 18.63
C LEU A 16 -7.49 2.14 20.05
N LYS A 17 -8.19 1.11 20.52
CA LYS A 17 -8.08 0.55 21.90
C LYS A 17 -8.06 -0.96 21.85
N PRO A 18 -7.55 -1.61 22.91
CA PRO A 18 -7.62 -3.06 23.06
C PRO A 18 -9.04 -3.59 22.81
N PHE A 19 -9.12 -4.60 21.96
CA PHE A 19 -10.36 -5.25 21.56
C PHE A 19 -10.12 -6.74 21.37
N THR A 20 -11.14 -7.55 21.64
CA THR A 20 -11.08 -8.99 21.40
C THR A 20 -12.28 -9.44 20.59
N PHE A 21 -12.06 -10.39 19.69
CA PHE A 21 -13.10 -11.03 18.91
C PHE A 21 -12.78 -12.51 18.69
N GLU A 22 -13.72 -13.26 18.16
CA GLU A 22 -13.50 -14.64 17.79
C GLU A 22 -13.17 -14.75 16.30
N ARG A 23 -11.98 -15.25 15.97
CA ARG A 23 -11.60 -15.56 14.60
C ARG A 23 -12.10 -16.97 14.24
N ARG A 24 -12.63 -17.12 13.03
CA ARG A 24 -13.04 -18.42 12.52
C ARG A 24 -11.87 -19.40 12.50
N ALA A 25 -12.16 -20.69 12.66
CA ALA A 25 -11.17 -21.74 12.43
C ALA A 25 -10.81 -21.81 10.91
N PRO A 26 -9.58 -22.22 10.56
CA PRO A 26 -9.21 -22.43 9.17
C PRO A 26 -10.06 -23.55 8.55
N GLY A 27 -10.63 -23.29 7.37
CA GLY A 27 -11.26 -24.28 6.51
C GLY A 27 -10.25 -25.07 5.68
N ALA A 28 -10.73 -25.90 4.76
CA ALA A 28 -9.87 -26.79 3.96
C ALA A 28 -8.87 -26.03 3.06
N ASP A 29 -9.22 -24.83 2.60
CA ASP A 29 -8.39 -24.03 1.68
C ASP A 29 -7.69 -22.85 2.38
N ASP A 30 -7.73 -22.80 3.71
CA ASP A 30 -7.24 -21.64 4.48
C ASP A 30 -5.84 -21.85 5.04
N VAL A 31 -5.15 -20.73 5.20
CA VAL A 31 -3.90 -20.59 5.93
C VAL A 31 -4.14 -19.71 7.15
N GLN A 32 -3.76 -20.19 8.33
CA GLN A 32 -3.74 -19.38 9.54
C GLN A 32 -2.33 -18.84 9.75
N ILE A 33 -2.23 -17.55 10.02
CA ILE A 33 -0.97 -16.82 10.14
C ILE A 33 -0.95 -16.13 11.51
N ASP A 34 0.10 -16.35 12.27
CA ASP A 34 0.47 -15.55 13.44
C ASP A 34 1.20 -14.31 12.97
N ILE A 35 0.68 -13.13 13.28
CA ILE A 35 1.17 -11.86 12.75
C ILE A 35 2.40 -11.41 13.54
N LEU A 36 3.50 -11.18 12.82
CA LEU A 36 4.76 -10.68 13.37
C LEU A 36 4.85 -9.16 13.25
N TYR A 37 4.50 -8.65 12.07
CA TYR A 37 4.58 -7.22 11.75
C TYR A 37 3.34 -6.79 10.96
N CYS A 38 2.87 -5.59 11.23
CA CYS A 38 1.83 -4.95 10.43
C CYS A 38 2.22 -3.50 10.12
N GLY A 39 2.31 -3.17 8.84
CA GLY A 39 2.54 -1.79 8.41
C GLY A 39 1.33 -0.90 8.68
N VAL A 40 1.60 0.40 8.79
CA VAL A 40 0.59 1.45 9.02
C VAL A 40 0.41 2.28 7.77
N CYS A 41 -0.81 2.36 7.27
CA CYS A 41 -1.18 3.10 6.07
C CYS A 41 -2.16 4.24 6.39
N HIS A 42 -2.19 5.29 5.53
CA HIS A 42 -3.22 6.31 5.61
C HIS A 42 -4.64 5.73 5.45
N SER A 43 -4.79 4.65 4.68
CA SER A 43 -6.08 3.95 4.54
C SER A 43 -6.61 3.40 5.87
N ASP A 44 -5.71 2.96 6.75
CA ASP A 44 -6.09 2.48 8.09
C ASP A 44 -6.69 3.62 8.93
N LEU A 45 -6.06 4.80 8.88
CA LEU A 45 -6.53 6.01 9.55
C LEU A 45 -7.86 6.50 8.96
N HIS A 46 -7.94 6.62 7.62
CA HIS A 46 -9.16 7.06 6.94
C HIS A 46 -10.35 6.15 7.25
N THR A 47 -10.12 4.83 7.29
CA THR A 47 -11.15 3.87 7.69
C THR A 47 -11.49 4.00 9.17
N ALA A 48 -10.50 4.01 10.07
CA ALA A 48 -10.78 4.13 11.52
C ALA A 48 -11.60 5.38 11.86
N ARG A 49 -11.42 6.49 11.11
CA ARG A 49 -12.14 7.76 11.28
C ARG A 49 -13.37 7.92 10.39
N ASN A 50 -13.69 6.91 9.57
CA ASN A 50 -14.82 6.95 8.62
C ASN A 50 -14.77 8.14 7.64
N GLU A 51 -13.61 8.57 7.22
CA GLU A 51 -13.44 9.71 6.33
C GLU A 51 -13.95 9.41 4.90
N TRP A 52 -14.04 8.13 4.53
CA TRP A 52 -14.66 7.67 3.28
C TRP A 52 -16.14 7.30 3.39
N ASN A 53 -16.76 7.48 4.58
CA ASN A 53 -18.18 7.23 4.85
C ASN A 53 -18.67 5.80 4.58
N ASN A 54 -17.79 4.81 4.76
CA ASN A 54 -18.10 3.41 4.48
C ASN A 54 -17.61 2.43 5.57
N THR A 55 -17.24 2.93 6.73
CA THR A 55 -16.65 2.09 7.79
C THR A 55 -17.71 1.30 8.55
N LEU A 56 -17.46 0.00 8.69
CA LEU A 56 -18.23 -0.91 9.53
C LEU A 56 -17.52 -1.04 10.88
N TYR A 57 -18.21 -0.65 11.96
CA TYR A 57 -17.67 -0.74 13.32
C TYR A 57 -18.18 -1.97 14.07
N PRO A 58 -17.37 -2.58 14.99
CA PRO A 58 -15.99 -2.21 15.30
C PRO A 58 -15.07 -2.46 14.10
N SER A 59 -14.08 -1.59 13.90
CA SER A 59 -13.10 -1.70 12.83
C SER A 59 -11.72 -2.03 13.40
N VAL A 60 -11.12 -3.14 12.94
CA VAL A 60 -9.74 -3.54 13.22
C VAL A 60 -8.94 -3.33 11.93
N PRO A 61 -8.15 -2.26 11.81
CA PRO A 61 -7.37 -1.97 10.61
C PRO A 61 -6.19 -2.93 10.38
N GLY A 62 -5.37 -2.61 9.38
CA GLY A 62 -4.13 -3.30 9.04
C GLY A 62 -4.27 -4.24 7.83
N HIS A 63 -3.53 -3.91 6.76
CA HIS A 63 -3.54 -4.66 5.49
C HIS A 63 -2.13 -4.82 4.89
N GLU A 64 -1.12 -4.68 5.73
CA GLU A 64 0.29 -4.84 5.38
C GLU A 64 0.90 -5.87 6.35
N ILE A 65 0.48 -7.13 6.21
CA ILE A 65 0.71 -8.17 7.19
C ILE A 65 1.87 -9.07 6.77
N VAL A 66 2.86 -9.22 7.63
CA VAL A 66 3.89 -10.26 7.54
C VAL A 66 3.83 -11.12 8.78
N GLY A 67 3.80 -12.43 8.61
CA GLY A 67 3.65 -13.35 9.72
C GLY A 67 4.17 -14.76 9.42
N ARG A 68 3.92 -15.65 10.34
CA ARG A 68 4.32 -17.06 10.27
C ARG A 68 3.09 -17.96 10.23
N VAL A 69 3.09 -18.91 9.32
CA VAL A 69 2.01 -19.90 9.18
C VAL A 69 1.98 -20.80 10.41
N THR A 70 0.83 -20.90 11.07
CA THR A 70 0.61 -21.73 12.27
C THR A 70 -0.31 -22.92 12.02
N ALA A 71 -1.20 -22.82 11.03
CA ALA A 71 -2.02 -23.94 10.58
C ALA A 71 -2.37 -23.81 9.10
N VAL A 72 -2.60 -24.94 8.44
CA VAL A 72 -3.04 -25.01 7.03
C VAL A 72 -4.19 -26.00 6.90
N GLY A 73 -5.13 -25.68 6.01
CA GLY A 73 -6.24 -26.57 5.65
C GLY A 73 -5.76 -27.75 4.80
N ALA A 74 -6.59 -28.77 4.70
CA ALA A 74 -6.24 -30.03 4.03
C ALA A 74 -5.94 -29.90 2.51
N ASN A 75 -6.49 -28.86 1.87
CA ASN A 75 -6.29 -28.59 0.43
C ASN A 75 -5.10 -27.65 0.15
N VAL A 76 -4.52 -27.03 1.17
CA VAL A 76 -3.42 -26.07 1.03
C VAL A 76 -2.18 -26.78 0.49
N LYS A 77 -1.55 -26.20 -0.54
CA LYS A 77 -0.38 -26.79 -1.24
C LYS A 77 0.84 -25.86 -1.28
N LYS A 78 0.62 -24.54 -1.19
CA LYS A 78 1.67 -23.52 -1.34
C LYS A 78 2.41 -23.22 -0.05
N PHE A 79 1.79 -23.57 1.10
CA PHE A 79 2.29 -23.23 2.43
C PHE A 79 2.27 -24.44 3.36
N LYS A 80 3.20 -24.45 4.30
CA LYS A 80 3.24 -25.36 5.45
C LYS A 80 3.46 -24.57 6.75
N VAL A 81 3.17 -25.20 7.88
CA VAL A 81 3.44 -24.61 9.20
C VAL A 81 4.92 -24.23 9.31
N GLY A 82 5.15 -23.01 9.80
CA GLY A 82 6.48 -22.41 9.95
C GLY A 82 6.92 -21.53 8.79
N ASP A 83 6.25 -21.57 7.63
CA ASP A 83 6.60 -20.69 6.49
C ASP A 83 6.29 -19.22 6.82
N LEU A 84 7.07 -18.31 6.22
CA LEU A 84 6.74 -16.89 6.21
C LEU A 84 5.67 -16.61 5.15
N ALA A 85 4.70 -15.78 5.54
CA ALA A 85 3.58 -15.44 4.70
C ALA A 85 3.22 -13.96 4.82
N GLY A 86 2.70 -13.38 3.74
CA GLY A 86 2.16 -12.03 3.69
C GLY A 86 0.69 -11.99 3.31
N VAL A 87 -0.02 -11.00 3.81
CA VAL A 87 -1.39 -10.66 3.40
C VAL A 87 -1.43 -9.17 3.12
N GLY A 88 -1.84 -8.82 1.88
CA GLY A 88 -1.97 -7.44 1.44
C GLY A 88 -3.36 -6.87 1.65
N CYS A 89 -3.81 -6.05 0.69
CA CYS A 89 -5.03 -5.26 0.82
C CYS A 89 -6.33 -6.07 0.65
N MET A 90 -6.29 -7.30 0.13
CA MET A 90 -7.47 -8.11 -0.13
C MET A 90 -7.31 -9.55 0.36
N VAL A 91 -8.42 -10.16 0.79
CA VAL A 91 -8.50 -11.53 1.30
C VAL A 91 -9.48 -12.42 0.55
N ASP A 92 -10.29 -11.86 -0.36
CA ASP A 92 -11.18 -12.61 -1.25
C ASP A 92 -11.60 -11.77 -2.47
N SER A 93 -12.10 -12.46 -3.51
CA SER A 93 -12.78 -11.92 -4.68
C SER A 93 -13.77 -12.96 -5.19
N CYS A 94 -14.57 -12.65 -6.22
CA CYS A 94 -15.45 -13.66 -6.79
C CYS A 94 -14.71 -14.80 -7.51
N GLN A 95 -13.49 -14.59 -7.96
CA GLN A 95 -12.55 -15.53 -8.58
C GLN A 95 -12.99 -16.10 -9.95
N HIS A 96 -14.08 -15.63 -10.53
CA HIS A 96 -14.64 -16.16 -11.79
C HIS A 96 -15.06 -15.10 -12.82
N CYS A 97 -15.14 -13.81 -12.45
CA CYS A 97 -15.37 -12.73 -13.44
C CYS A 97 -14.15 -12.54 -14.35
N PRO A 98 -14.27 -11.85 -15.48
CA PRO A 98 -13.16 -11.57 -16.40
C PRO A 98 -11.94 -10.99 -15.71
N SER A 99 -12.09 -9.94 -14.90
CA SER A 99 -10.99 -9.33 -14.18
C SER A 99 -10.26 -10.32 -13.26
N CYS A 100 -11.01 -11.16 -12.51
CA CYS A 100 -10.39 -12.19 -11.67
C CYS A 100 -9.69 -13.29 -12.48
N ALA A 101 -10.20 -13.63 -13.66
CA ALA A 101 -9.60 -14.64 -14.55
C ALA A 101 -8.30 -14.13 -15.18
N GLU A 102 -8.16 -12.81 -15.33
CA GLU A 102 -6.95 -12.13 -15.83
C GLU A 102 -5.92 -11.86 -14.71
N GLY A 103 -6.23 -12.18 -13.45
CA GLY A 103 -5.36 -11.92 -12.30
C GLY A 103 -5.44 -10.49 -11.78
N GLU A 104 -6.48 -9.76 -12.15
CA GLU A 104 -6.78 -8.39 -11.76
C GLU A 104 -7.89 -8.37 -10.68
N GLU A 105 -7.68 -9.13 -9.59
CA GLU A 105 -8.69 -9.32 -8.54
C GLU A 105 -9.11 -8.01 -7.87
N GLN A 106 -8.23 -6.99 -7.85
CA GLN A 106 -8.54 -5.64 -7.36
C GLN A 106 -9.65 -4.94 -8.17
N TYR A 107 -9.87 -5.36 -9.40
CA TYR A 107 -10.95 -4.89 -10.27
C TYR A 107 -12.10 -5.90 -10.40
N CYS A 108 -12.25 -6.80 -9.44
CA CYS A 108 -13.34 -7.78 -9.42
C CYS A 108 -14.69 -7.11 -9.66
N GLU A 109 -15.44 -7.56 -10.68
CA GLU A 109 -16.72 -6.96 -11.07
C GLU A 109 -17.81 -7.09 -10.01
N ASN A 110 -17.65 -8.04 -9.09
CA ASN A 110 -18.52 -8.23 -7.93
C ASN A 110 -17.97 -7.60 -6.64
N GLY A 111 -16.87 -6.80 -6.76
CA GLY A 111 -16.11 -6.27 -5.64
C GLY A 111 -15.13 -7.30 -5.07
N PHE A 112 -13.98 -6.84 -4.59
CA PHE A 112 -13.08 -7.65 -3.79
C PHE A 112 -13.38 -7.48 -2.30
N THR A 113 -13.01 -8.46 -1.49
CA THR A 113 -13.10 -8.36 -0.04
C THR A 113 -11.80 -7.79 0.51
N GLY A 114 -11.85 -6.63 1.12
CA GLY A 114 -10.71 -6.02 1.81
C GLY A 114 -10.25 -6.83 3.02
N THR A 115 -8.98 -6.71 3.38
CA THR A 115 -8.40 -7.39 4.54
C THR A 115 -9.05 -6.94 5.84
N TYR A 116 -9.58 -5.74 5.87
CA TYR A 116 -10.49 -5.22 6.88
C TYR A 116 -11.60 -4.39 6.22
N ASN A 117 -12.66 -4.10 6.98
CA ASN A 117 -13.81 -3.29 6.51
C ASN A 117 -14.43 -3.83 5.21
N GLY A 118 -14.31 -5.10 4.96
CA GLY A 118 -14.89 -5.77 3.80
C GLY A 118 -15.71 -6.97 4.23
N PRO A 119 -17.04 -6.99 4.00
CA PRO A 119 -17.81 -8.20 4.22
C PRO A 119 -17.39 -9.25 3.18
N VAL A 120 -17.16 -10.46 3.64
CA VAL A 120 -16.95 -11.63 2.78
C VAL A 120 -18.27 -11.93 2.08
N PHE A 121 -18.39 -11.78 0.79
CA PHE A 121 -19.56 -12.08 -0.07
C PHE A 121 -20.83 -12.51 0.70
N GLY A 122 -21.51 -11.54 1.37
CA GLY A 122 -22.71 -11.80 2.17
C GLY A 122 -22.45 -12.34 3.59
N GLY A 123 -21.19 -12.42 4.02
CA GLY A 123 -20.77 -12.86 5.34
C GLY A 123 -20.46 -11.71 6.32
N GLU A 124 -19.71 -12.05 7.36
CA GLU A 124 -19.29 -11.13 8.42
C GLU A 124 -18.24 -10.11 7.91
N ASN A 125 -18.08 -9.00 8.65
CA ASN A 125 -17.04 -8.03 8.39
C ASN A 125 -15.64 -8.63 8.57
N THR A 126 -14.67 -8.17 7.79
CA THR A 126 -13.27 -8.57 7.93
C THR A 126 -12.55 -7.70 8.96
N PHE A 127 -11.62 -8.31 9.70
CA PHE A 127 -10.75 -7.67 10.68
C PHE A 127 -9.28 -7.87 10.29
N GLY A 128 -8.53 -6.76 10.27
CA GLY A 128 -7.19 -6.69 9.71
C GLY A 128 -6.08 -7.11 10.66
N GLY A 129 -4.88 -6.65 10.32
CA GLY A 129 -3.62 -7.05 10.90
C GLY A 129 -3.24 -6.36 12.21
N TYR A 130 -4.06 -5.41 12.72
CA TYR A 130 -3.88 -4.92 14.09
C TYR A 130 -4.45 -5.94 15.09
N SER A 131 -4.19 -7.20 14.82
CA SER A 131 -4.58 -8.37 15.60
C SER A 131 -3.43 -9.39 15.64
N ASP A 132 -3.47 -10.33 16.59
CA ASP A 132 -2.42 -11.32 16.78
C ASP A 132 -2.38 -12.38 15.67
N SER A 133 -3.49 -12.63 14.99
CA SER A 133 -3.58 -13.68 13.96
C SER A 133 -4.60 -13.36 12.87
N ILE A 134 -4.44 -13.99 11.71
CA ILE A 134 -5.40 -13.91 10.60
C ILE A 134 -5.59 -15.28 9.93
N VAL A 135 -6.78 -15.53 9.38
CA VAL A 135 -7.12 -16.73 8.59
C VAL A 135 -7.58 -16.30 7.22
N VAL A 136 -6.86 -16.73 6.17
CA VAL A 136 -7.06 -16.29 4.79
C VAL A 136 -7.00 -17.48 3.84
N LYS A 137 -7.81 -17.49 2.78
CA LYS A 137 -7.70 -18.48 1.71
C LYS A 137 -6.31 -18.47 1.09
N GLU A 138 -5.72 -19.65 0.85
CA GLU A 138 -4.38 -19.80 0.26
C GLU A 138 -4.17 -18.93 -0.98
N LYS A 139 -5.20 -18.75 -1.82
CA LYS A 139 -5.11 -17.93 -3.03
C LYS A 139 -4.71 -16.49 -2.76
N PHE A 140 -5.08 -15.92 -1.61
CA PHE A 140 -4.81 -14.53 -1.22
C PHE A 140 -3.63 -14.39 -0.25
N VAL A 141 -2.89 -15.46 -0.01
CA VAL A 141 -1.67 -15.47 0.79
C VAL A 141 -0.44 -15.43 -0.12
N LEU A 142 0.52 -14.59 0.24
CA LEU A 142 1.74 -14.30 -0.51
C LEU A 142 2.96 -14.89 0.19
N ARG A 143 3.90 -15.41 -0.59
CA ARG A 143 5.19 -15.86 -0.07
C ARG A 143 6.08 -14.65 0.15
N ILE A 144 6.81 -14.64 1.27
CA ILE A 144 7.84 -13.64 1.54
C ILE A 144 9.18 -14.20 1.09
N SER A 145 9.77 -13.54 0.09
CA SER A 145 11.03 -13.94 -0.54
C SER A 145 12.25 -13.20 0.01
N HIS A 146 12.03 -12.31 0.99
CA HIS A 146 13.08 -11.53 1.66
C HIS A 146 13.66 -12.29 2.86
N ASP A 147 14.88 -11.91 3.26
CA ASP A 147 15.54 -12.47 4.43
C ASP A 147 14.80 -12.11 5.73
N ASP A 148 14.87 -13.00 6.73
CA ASP A 148 14.23 -12.83 8.05
C ASP A 148 14.63 -11.52 8.76
N SER A 149 15.81 -10.97 8.49
CA SER A 149 16.27 -9.71 9.08
C SER A 149 15.53 -8.46 8.62
N ASN A 150 14.74 -8.55 7.53
CA ASN A 150 14.08 -7.41 6.89
C ASN A 150 12.53 -7.46 6.97
N LEU A 151 11.96 -8.42 7.68
CA LEU A 151 10.51 -8.69 7.64
C LEU A 151 9.64 -7.48 7.97
N ALA A 152 10.02 -6.68 8.95
CA ALA A 152 9.31 -5.45 9.29
C ALA A 152 9.27 -4.47 8.10
N ALA A 153 10.41 -4.31 7.41
CA ALA A 153 10.52 -3.41 6.27
C ALA A 153 9.84 -3.95 4.98
N VAL A 154 9.50 -5.24 4.97
CA VAL A 154 8.73 -5.89 3.89
C VAL A 154 7.23 -5.61 4.03
N ALA A 155 6.70 -5.48 5.25
CA ALA A 155 5.26 -5.31 5.46
C ALA A 155 4.65 -4.18 4.60
N PRO A 156 5.23 -2.96 4.50
CA PRO A 156 4.66 -1.90 3.67
C PRO A 156 4.70 -2.19 2.16
N LEU A 157 5.49 -3.17 1.68
CA LEU A 157 5.47 -3.55 0.27
C LEU A 157 4.11 -4.10 -0.14
N LEU A 158 3.39 -4.72 0.78
CA LEU A 158 2.07 -5.33 0.55
C LEU A 158 0.96 -4.30 0.24
N CYS A 159 1.22 -3.01 0.44
CA CYS A 159 0.35 -1.91 0.02
C CYS A 159 1.13 -0.88 -0.80
N ALA A 160 2.08 -0.15 -0.19
CA ALA A 160 2.83 0.90 -0.87
C ALA A 160 3.70 0.35 -2.01
N GLY A 161 4.26 -0.86 -1.86
CA GLY A 161 5.03 -1.52 -2.90
C GLY A 161 4.17 -1.83 -4.12
N ILE A 162 3.09 -2.60 -3.95
CA ILE A 162 2.23 -2.99 -5.06
C ILE A 162 1.51 -1.81 -5.70
N THR A 163 1.01 -0.85 -4.90
CA THR A 163 0.33 0.36 -5.41
C THR A 163 1.23 1.19 -6.33
N THR A 164 2.54 1.15 -6.13
CA THR A 164 3.49 1.87 -6.96
C THR A 164 4.08 0.99 -8.07
N TYR A 165 4.28 -0.29 -7.82
CA TYR A 165 4.79 -1.24 -8.81
C TYR A 165 3.80 -1.45 -9.97
N SER A 166 2.53 -1.71 -9.67
CA SER A 166 1.51 -2.02 -10.67
C SER A 166 1.41 -0.98 -11.79
N PRO A 167 1.23 0.32 -11.53
CA PRO A 167 1.21 1.31 -12.61
C PRO A 167 2.57 1.47 -13.31
N LEU A 168 3.69 1.34 -12.61
CA LEU A 168 5.01 1.38 -13.27
C LEU A 168 5.18 0.21 -14.24
N HIS A 169 4.72 -0.98 -13.86
CA HIS A 169 4.73 -2.17 -14.72
C HIS A 169 3.75 -2.04 -15.89
N HIS A 170 2.48 -1.64 -15.62
CA HIS A 170 1.43 -1.50 -16.63
C HIS A 170 1.83 -0.52 -17.75
N TRP A 171 2.38 0.65 -17.41
CA TRP A 171 2.84 1.65 -18.39
C TRP A 171 4.27 1.41 -18.88
N LYS A 172 4.83 0.21 -18.62
CA LYS A 172 6.11 -0.27 -19.15
C LYS A 172 7.26 0.68 -18.83
N VAL A 173 7.34 1.09 -17.58
CA VAL A 173 8.49 1.86 -17.06
C VAL A 173 9.74 0.99 -17.10
N GLY A 174 10.85 1.57 -17.55
CA GLY A 174 12.10 0.83 -17.71
C GLY A 174 13.19 1.69 -18.36
N PRO A 175 14.27 1.05 -18.85
CA PRO A 175 15.39 1.76 -19.47
C PRO A 175 14.96 2.69 -20.58
N GLY A 176 15.51 3.91 -20.59
CA GLY A 176 15.21 4.94 -21.60
C GLY A 176 13.94 5.76 -21.32
N LYS A 177 13.13 5.42 -20.32
CA LYS A 177 11.97 6.20 -19.89
C LYS A 177 12.35 7.26 -18.85
N LYS A 178 11.80 8.47 -18.99
CA LYS A 178 11.84 9.52 -17.97
C LYS A 178 10.56 9.49 -17.17
N VAL A 179 10.68 9.20 -15.89
CA VAL A 179 9.56 8.99 -14.97
C VAL A 179 9.54 10.08 -13.91
N GLY A 180 8.41 10.72 -13.74
CA GLY A 180 8.15 11.64 -12.65
C GLY A 180 7.47 10.93 -11.49
N VAL A 181 7.94 11.13 -10.26
CA VAL A 181 7.25 10.74 -9.05
C VAL A 181 6.84 12.01 -8.31
N VAL A 182 5.55 12.20 -8.07
CA VAL A 182 5.04 13.38 -7.34
C VAL A 182 4.76 13.02 -5.89
N GLY A 183 5.47 13.70 -5.00
CA GLY A 183 5.41 13.46 -3.55
C GLY A 183 6.49 12.50 -3.04
N LEU A 184 7.02 12.79 -1.85
CA LEU A 184 7.95 11.93 -1.13
C LEU A 184 7.39 11.64 0.26
N GLY A 185 6.56 10.64 0.31
CA GLY A 185 5.94 10.05 1.50
C GLY A 185 5.97 8.53 1.41
N GLY A 186 5.03 7.86 2.10
CA GLY A 186 4.96 6.40 2.17
C GLY A 186 4.88 5.69 0.81
N LEU A 187 4.10 6.23 -0.15
CA LEU A 187 4.05 5.72 -1.53
C LEU A 187 5.26 6.20 -2.35
N GLY A 188 5.55 7.51 -2.29
CA GLY A 188 6.56 8.12 -3.16
C GLY A 188 7.97 7.56 -2.97
N HIS A 189 8.38 7.21 -1.73
CA HIS A 189 9.71 6.61 -1.52
C HIS A 189 9.82 5.21 -2.16
N MET A 190 8.72 4.41 -2.13
CA MET A 190 8.68 3.12 -2.83
C MET A 190 8.68 3.31 -4.34
N ALA A 191 7.90 4.28 -4.85
CA ALA A 191 7.87 4.60 -6.28
C ALA A 191 9.26 4.95 -6.83
N VAL A 192 10.03 5.76 -6.10
CA VAL A 192 11.41 6.12 -6.50
C VAL A 192 12.30 4.88 -6.52
N LYS A 193 12.33 4.08 -5.46
CA LYS A 193 13.15 2.87 -5.38
C LYS A 193 12.81 1.88 -6.50
N ILE A 194 11.52 1.62 -6.72
CA ILE A 194 11.07 0.64 -7.72
C ILE A 194 11.34 1.14 -9.14
N ALA A 195 11.00 2.39 -9.48
CA ALA A 195 11.25 2.95 -10.81
C ALA A 195 12.75 3.00 -11.14
N HIS A 196 13.60 3.33 -10.16
CA HIS A 196 15.06 3.28 -10.30
C HIS A 196 15.54 1.85 -10.59
N ALA A 197 15.07 0.86 -9.82
CA ALA A 197 15.43 -0.54 -10.03
C ALA A 197 14.92 -1.11 -11.36
N MET A 198 13.82 -0.57 -11.90
CA MET A 198 13.35 -0.86 -13.26
C MET A 198 14.23 -0.25 -14.36
N GLY A 199 15.21 0.59 -14.00
CA GLY A 199 16.16 1.22 -14.94
C GLY A 199 15.65 2.52 -15.58
N ALA A 200 14.60 3.14 -15.05
CA ALA A 200 14.12 4.43 -15.53
C ALA A 200 15.00 5.58 -15.03
N HIS A 201 14.97 6.71 -15.76
CA HIS A 201 15.48 7.98 -15.26
C HIS A 201 14.41 8.65 -14.39
N VAL A 202 14.63 8.71 -13.09
CA VAL A 202 13.63 9.12 -12.09
C VAL A 202 13.79 10.58 -11.69
N THR A 203 12.74 11.38 -11.91
CA THR A 203 12.64 12.75 -11.38
C THR A 203 11.62 12.79 -10.26
N LEU A 204 12.07 13.12 -9.05
CA LEU A 204 11.20 13.33 -7.90
C LEU A 204 10.72 14.78 -7.84
N PHE A 205 9.41 14.99 -7.74
CA PHE A 205 8.78 16.30 -7.50
C PHE A 205 8.36 16.42 -6.04
N THR A 206 8.88 17.42 -5.34
CA THR A 206 8.55 17.68 -3.94
C THR A 206 8.30 19.17 -3.71
N THR A 207 7.43 19.50 -2.75
CA THR A 207 7.26 20.89 -2.30
C THR A 207 8.32 21.36 -1.31
N SER A 208 9.12 20.44 -0.77
CA SER A 208 10.05 20.67 0.33
C SER A 208 11.49 20.52 -0.13
N PRO A 209 12.29 21.63 -0.17
CA PRO A 209 13.69 21.57 -0.59
C PRO A 209 14.58 20.66 0.27
N ASN A 210 14.25 20.51 1.56
CA ASN A 210 14.97 19.65 2.50
C ASN A 210 14.83 18.13 2.21
N LYS A 211 13.92 17.74 1.32
CA LYS A 211 13.76 16.35 0.87
C LYS A 211 14.67 15.99 -0.31
N ARG A 212 15.50 16.90 -0.78
CA ARG A 212 16.37 16.68 -1.95
C ARG A 212 17.38 15.57 -1.73
N GLU A 213 18.08 15.60 -0.61
CA GLU A 213 19.09 14.57 -0.27
C GLU A 213 18.45 13.20 -0.11
N ASP A 214 17.30 13.12 0.57
CA ASP A 214 16.55 11.88 0.71
C ASP A 214 16.11 11.33 -0.65
N GLY A 215 15.61 12.17 -1.54
CA GLY A 215 15.20 11.75 -2.88
C GLY A 215 16.34 11.12 -3.68
N LEU A 216 17.51 11.75 -3.66
CA LEU A 216 18.72 11.24 -4.33
C LEU A 216 19.20 9.93 -3.67
N ARG A 217 19.21 9.85 -2.34
CA ARG A 217 19.57 8.63 -1.60
C ARG A 217 18.65 7.44 -1.96
N LEU A 218 17.37 7.69 -2.20
CA LEU A 218 16.39 6.68 -2.55
C LEU A 218 16.48 6.19 -4.01
N GLY A 219 17.29 6.87 -4.85
CA GLY A 219 17.53 6.49 -6.24
C GLY A 219 16.92 7.43 -7.28
N ALA A 220 16.44 8.62 -6.90
CA ALA A 220 16.09 9.63 -7.89
C ALA A 220 17.35 10.19 -8.57
N ASP A 221 17.32 10.30 -9.90
CA ASP A 221 18.40 10.94 -10.68
C ASP A 221 18.33 12.47 -10.57
N GLN A 222 17.12 12.99 -10.36
CA GLN A 222 16.86 14.41 -10.22
C GLN A 222 15.75 14.68 -9.19
N VAL A 223 15.89 15.75 -8.42
CA VAL A 223 14.84 16.26 -7.54
C VAL A 223 14.51 17.69 -7.92
N VAL A 224 13.24 17.94 -8.16
CA VAL A 224 12.67 19.22 -8.57
C VAL A 224 11.73 19.73 -7.47
N VAL A 225 11.95 20.98 -7.02
CA VAL A 225 11.05 21.64 -6.08
C VAL A 225 9.86 22.21 -6.85
N SER A 226 8.69 21.59 -6.69
CA SER A 226 7.49 21.93 -7.49
C SER A 226 6.93 23.33 -7.23
N LYS A 227 7.33 23.97 -6.13
CA LYS A 227 7.03 25.38 -5.83
C LYS A 227 7.98 26.36 -6.53
N ASN A 228 9.04 25.88 -7.19
CA ASN A 228 10.00 26.71 -7.94
C ASN A 228 9.66 26.67 -9.43
N PRO A 229 9.12 27.76 -10.01
CA PRO A 229 8.73 27.80 -11.43
C PRO A 229 9.90 27.56 -12.38
N ASP A 230 11.11 28.05 -12.04
CA ASP A 230 12.30 27.91 -12.89
C ASP A 230 12.78 26.46 -12.93
N GLU A 231 12.70 25.71 -11.83
CA GLU A 231 13.01 24.30 -11.82
C GLU A 231 11.98 23.50 -12.63
N MET A 232 10.68 23.80 -12.46
CA MET A 232 9.59 23.17 -13.19
C MET A 232 9.68 23.41 -14.71
N ALA A 233 10.00 24.63 -15.11
CA ALA A 233 10.16 25.00 -16.52
C ALA A 233 11.25 24.17 -17.23
N LYS A 234 12.34 23.82 -16.54
CA LYS A 234 13.46 23.04 -17.10
C LYS A 234 13.06 21.60 -17.47
N VAL A 235 12.00 21.07 -16.86
CA VAL A 235 11.51 19.70 -17.07
C VAL A 235 10.16 19.64 -17.78
N ALA A 236 9.68 20.77 -18.32
CA ALA A 236 8.45 20.83 -19.08
C ALA A 236 8.53 19.93 -20.34
N ASN A 237 7.43 19.21 -20.64
CA ASN A 237 7.33 18.31 -21.80
C ASN A 237 8.44 17.23 -21.88
N SER A 238 8.94 16.76 -20.74
CA SER A 238 10.10 15.84 -20.70
C SER A 238 9.79 14.46 -20.16
N MET A 239 8.65 14.28 -19.45
CA MET A 239 8.30 13.00 -18.80
C MET A 239 7.51 12.09 -19.74
N ASP A 240 7.88 10.81 -19.76
CA ASP A 240 7.12 9.77 -20.45
C ASP A 240 5.93 9.30 -19.61
N PHE A 241 6.15 9.22 -18.29
CA PHE A 241 5.16 8.78 -17.32
C PHE A 241 5.32 9.58 -16.02
N ILE A 242 4.22 9.84 -15.34
CA ILE A 242 4.21 10.46 -14.00
C ILE A 242 3.33 9.65 -13.08
N LEU A 243 3.89 9.23 -11.93
CA LEU A 243 3.15 8.62 -10.85
C LEU A 243 2.88 9.66 -9.76
N ASN A 244 1.60 10.01 -9.58
CA ASN A 244 1.18 10.97 -8.58
C ASN A 244 0.73 10.24 -7.30
N THR A 245 1.53 10.37 -6.24
CA THR A 245 1.34 9.67 -4.96
C THR A 245 0.74 10.57 -3.87
N VAL A 246 0.36 11.79 -4.21
CA VAL A 246 -0.14 12.78 -3.23
C VAL A 246 -1.61 12.55 -2.94
N ALA A 247 -1.93 12.28 -1.68
CA ALA A 247 -3.29 12.04 -1.19
C ALA A 247 -4.01 13.31 -0.69
N ALA A 248 -3.67 14.47 -1.26
CA ALA A 248 -4.33 15.73 -0.97
C ALA A 248 -4.74 16.44 -2.26
N PRO A 249 -5.87 17.17 -2.30
CA PRO A 249 -6.27 17.92 -3.48
C PRO A 249 -5.21 18.94 -3.91
N HIS A 250 -4.85 18.94 -5.18
CA HIS A 250 -3.89 19.88 -5.76
C HIS A 250 -4.13 20.05 -7.27
N ASN A 251 -3.56 21.10 -7.85
CA ASN A 251 -3.67 21.36 -9.29
C ASN A 251 -2.84 20.34 -10.09
N LEU A 252 -3.53 19.47 -10.83
CA LEU A 252 -2.91 18.43 -11.66
C LEU A 252 -2.25 18.99 -12.92
N ASP A 253 -2.67 20.13 -13.43
CA ASP A 253 -2.12 20.74 -14.66
C ASP A 253 -0.63 21.07 -14.53
N VAL A 254 -0.19 21.39 -13.31
CA VAL A 254 1.23 21.66 -13.00
C VAL A 254 2.10 20.47 -13.42
N PHE A 255 1.62 19.26 -13.20
CA PHE A 255 2.34 18.02 -13.55
C PHE A 255 1.99 17.48 -14.93
N LEU A 256 0.73 17.60 -15.38
CA LEU A 256 0.32 17.22 -16.73
C LEU A 256 1.15 17.95 -17.80
N ASN A 257 1.51 19.21 -17.55
CA ASN A 257 2.34 20.00 -18.48
C ASN A 257 3.80 19.53 -18.56
N LEU A 258 4.24 18.67 -17.67
CA LEU A 258 5.56 18.04 -17.72
C LEU A 258 5.61 16.83 -18.66
N LEU A 259 4.45 16.25 -18.98
CA LEU A 259 4.36 15.10 -19.88
C LEU A 259 4.68 15.48 -21.33
N LYS A 260 5.41 14.59 -22.00
CA LYS A 260 5.57 14.59 -23.46
C LYS A 260 4.23 14.38 -24.16
N ARG A 261 4.24 14.40 -25.51
CA ARG A 261 3.15 13.84 -26.32
C ARG A 261 3.00 12.36 -26.00
N ASP A 262 1.77 11.90 -25.84
CA ASP A 262 1.40 10.52 -25.50
C ASP A 262 1.81 10.08 -24.08
N GLY A 263 2.30 11.00 -23.25
CA GLY A 263 2.63 10.70 -21.85
C GLY A 263 1.39 10.51 -20.99
N THR A 264 1.53 9.70 -19.95
CA THR A 264 0.45 9.39 -19.00
C THR A 264 0.82 9.84 -17.61
N MET A 265 -0.13 10.45 -16.88
CA MET A 265 -0.06 10.62 -15.43
C MET A 265 -1.07 9.70 -14.77
N THR A 266 -0.59 8.90 -13.82
CA THR A 266 -1.44 7.98 -13.05
C THR A 266 -1.55 8.45 -11.60
N LEU A 267 -2.78 8.48 -11.10
CA LEU A 267 -3.11 8.82 -9.72
C LEU A 267 -3.20 7.54 -8.89
N VAL A 268 -2.51 7.50 -7.76
CA VAL A 268 -2.56 6.41 -6.76
C VAL A 268 -2.78 6.94 -5.34
N GLY A 269 -2.66 8.24 -5.13
CA GLY A 269 -3.07 8.89 -3.88
C GLY A 269 -4.59 9.08 -3.85
N ALA A 270 -5.23 8.72 -2.74
CA ALA A 270 -6.68 8.86 -2.54
C ALA A 270 -6.97 10.04 -1.60
N PRO A 271 -7.26 11.24 -2.12
CA PRO A 271 -7.61 12.39 -1.29
C PRO A 271 -9.02 12.25 -0.71
N ASP A 272 -9.28 12.96 0.38
CA ASP A 272 -10.60 13.05 1.04
C ASP A 272 -11.62 13.88 0.25
N SER A 273 -11.15 14.71 -0.68
CA SER A 273 -11.97 15.58 -1.53
C SER A 273 -11.42 15.63 -2.96
N PRO A 274 -12.27 15.95 -3.97
CA PRO A 274 -11.86 15.94 -5.37
C PRO A 274 -10.73 16.90 -5.70
N HIS A 275 -9.85 16.52 -6.64
CA HIS A 275 -8.92 17.45 -7.25
C HIS A 275 -9.66 18.53 -8.05
N PRO A 276 -9.09 19.76 -8.21
CA PRO A 276 -9.55 20.70 -9.21
C PRO A 276 -9.58 20.06 -10.61
N SER A 277 -10.58 20.39 -11.42
CA SER A 277 -10.69 19.88 -12.78
C SER A 277 -9.47 20.26 -13.63
N PRO A 278 -8.82 19.31 -14.32
CA PRO A 278 -7.73 19.62 -15.24
C PRO A 278 -8.21 20.42 -16.44
N ALA A 279 -7.32 21.29 -16.96
CA ALA A 279 -7.56 22.03 -18.21
C ALA A 279 -7.51 21.08 -19.42
N VAL A 280 -8.63 20.96 -20.12
CA VAL A 280 -8.81 20.03 -21.24
C VAL A 280 -7.78 20.21 -22.35
N PHE A 281 -7.38 21.46 -22.65
CA PHE A 281 -6.38 21.75 -23.67
C PHE A 281 -4.99 21.21 -23.34
N GLY A 282 -4.64 21.11 -22.05
CA GLY A 282 -3.41 20.47 -21.60
C GLY A 282 -3.30 19.01 -22.01
N LEU A 283 -4.45 18.32 -22.11
CA LEU A 283 -4.55 16.94 -22.60
C LEU A 283 -4.59 16.87 -24.13
N ILE A 284 -5.49 17.64 -24.77
CA ILE A 284 -5.76 17.59 -26.23
C ILE A 284 -4.50 17.87 -27.05
N PHE A 285 -3.78 18.95 -26.77
CA PHE A 285 -2.65 19.39 -27.60
C PHE A 285 -1.47 18.43 -27.66
N LYS A 286 -1.38 17.52 -26.70
CA LYS A 286 -0.28 16.55 -26.61
C LYS A 286 -0.76 15.10 -26.55
N ARG A 287 -2.06 14.85 -26.71
CA ARG A 287 -2.67 13.52 -26.56
C ARG A 287 -2.21 12.85 -25.23
N ARG A 288 -2.20 13.64 -24.15
CA ARG A 288 -1.83 13.17 -22.82
C ARG A 288 -2.98 12.42 -22.17
N SER A 289 -2.65 11.47 -21.31
CA SER A 289 -3.63 10.69 -20.55
C SER A 289 -3.53 11.00 -19.07
N LEU A 290 -4.69 11.07 -18.42
CA LEU A 290 -4.83 11.04 -16.97
C LEU A 290 -5.54 9.74 -16.61
N ALA A 291 -4.91 8.91 -15.77
CA ALA A 291 -5.36 7.59 -15.42
C ALA A 291 -5.35 7.39 -13.90
N GLY A 292 -6.00 6.33 -13.44
CA GLY A 292 -5.92 5.84 -12.07
C GLY A 292 -5.40 4.40 -12.04
N SER A 293 -4.87 3.98 -10.89
CA SER A 293 -4.48 2.60 -10.63
C SER A 293 -4.78 2.26 -9.17
N LEU A 294 -5.32 1.08 -8.94
CA LEU A 294 -5.67 0.59 -7.61
C LEU A 294 -4.81 -0.64 -7.29
N ILE A 295 -3.96 -0.55 -6.25
CA ILE A 295 -3.13 -1.68 -5.77
C ILE A 295 -2.64 -2.56 -6.95
N GLY A 296 -2.79 -3.88 -6.87
CA GLY A 296 -2.53 -4.84 -7.94
C GLY A 296 -3.15 -6.18 -7.60
N GLY A 297 -3.24 -7.09 -8.57
CA GLY A 297 -3.71 -8.45 -8.36
C GLY A 297 -2.76 -9.29 -7.50
N ILE A 298 -3.22 -10.47 -7.11
CA ILE A 298 -2.43 -11.33 -6.20
C ILE A 298 -1.13 -11.81 -6.85
N GLN A 299 -1.19 -12.24 -8.11
CA GLN A 299 0.02 -12.66 -8.82
C GLN A 299 0.98 -11.48 -9.03
N GLU A 300 0.48 -10.33 -9.45
CA GLU A 300 1.31 -9.12 -9.62
C GLU A 300 1.94 -8.67 -8.30
N THR A 301 1.23 -8.83 -7.17
CA THR A 301 1.77 -8.56 -5.84
C THR A 301 2.91 -9.53 -5.49
N GLN A 302 2.78 -10.81 -5.85
CA GLN A 302 3.87 -11.78 -5.69
C GLN A 302 5.08 -11.43 -6.55
N ASP A 303 4.84 -11.06 -7.83
CA ASP A 303 5.91 -10.66 -8.75
C ASP A 303 6.64 -9.41 -8.25
N MET A 304 5.92 -8.46 -7.66
CA MET A 304 6.50 -7.28 -7.00
C MET A 304 7.36 -7.66 -5.80
N LEU A 305 6.91 -8.57 -4.94
CA LEU A 305 7.69 -9.04 -3.79
C LEU A 305 8.98 -9.73 -4.25
N ASP A 306 8.90 -10.59 -5.26
CA ASP A 306 10.04 -11.28 -5.82
C ASP A 306 11.02 -10.32 -6.50
N PHE A 307 10.49 -9.31 -7.23
CA PHE A 307 11.29 -8.22 -7.79
C PHE A 307 12.01 -7.42 -6.70
N CYS A 308 11.30 -7.02 -5.66
CA CYS A 308 11.88 -6.28 -4.54
C CYS A 308 12.97 -7.09 -3.81
N ALA A 309 12.71 -8.37 -3.54
CA ALA A 309 13.71 -9.24 -2.93
C ALA A 309 14.97 -9.37 -3.79
N LYS A 310 14.82 -9.59 -5.11
CA LYS A 310 15.92 -9.66 -6.06
C LYS A 310 16.79 -8.40 -6.10
N HIS A 311 16.17 -7.25 -5.94
CA HIS A 311 16.86 -5.95 -6.01
C HIS A 311 17.23 -5.36 -4.63
N GLY A 312 16.99 -6.11 -3.54
CA GLY A 312 17.26 -5.65 -2.17
C GLY A 312 16.40 -4.46 -1.75
N ILE A 313 15.19 -4.34 -2.30
CA ILE A 313 14.27 -3.22 -2.03
C ILE A 313 13.38 -3.57 -0.84
N VAL A 314 13.42 -2.73 0.17
CA VAL A 314 12.50 -2.72 1.32
C VAL A 314 12.07 -1.29 1.61
N SER A 315 11.03 -1.12 2.41
CA SER A 315 10.59 0.20 2.88
C SER A 315 11.56 0.78 3.92
N ASP A 316 11.69 2.10 3.98
CA ASP A 316 12.32 2.77 5.12
C ASP A 316 11.25 2.85 6.24
N VAL A 317 11.52 2.24 7.40
CA VAL A 317 10.53 2.06 8.45
C VAL A 317 10.96 2.59 9.81
N GLU A 318 9.99 3.04 10.59
CA GLU A 318 10.11 3.31 12.00
C GLU A 318 9.21 2.30 12.75
N MET A 319 9.83 1.54 13.67
CA MET A 319 9.11 0.54 14.46
C MET A 319 8.35 1.19 15.60
N ILE A 320 7.14 0.71 15.85
CA ILE A 320 6.31 1.11 16.99
C ILE A 320 5.71 -0.11 17.70
N ASP A 321 5.43 0.05 19.00
CA ASP A 321 4.53 -0.84 19.71
C ASP A 321 3.07 -0.51 19.34
N ILE A 322 2.15 -1.49 19.41
CA ILE A 322 0.72 -1.27 19.08
C ILE A 322 0.08 -0.19 19.95
N GLN A 323 0.54 -0.03 21.19
CA GLN A 323 0.08 0.99 22.13
C GLN A 323 0.36 2.42 21.60
N GLY A 324 1.38 2.58 20.75
CA GLY A 324 1.76 3.84 20.10
C GLY A 324 0.96 4.20 18.85
N ILE A 325 0.00 3.36 18.41
CA ILE A 325 -0.68 3.51 17.11
C ILE A 325 -1.40 4.84 16.95
N ASN A 326 -2.05 5.34 18.00
CA ASN A 326 -2.77 6.61 17.92
C ASN A 326 -1.82 7.81 17.77
N GLU A 327 -0.66 7.79 18.42
CA GLU A 327 0.39 8.79 18.23
C GLU A 327 0.99 8.70 16.82
N ALA A 328 1.22 7.49 16.32
CA ALA A 328 1.69 7.27 14.97
C ALA A 328 0.75 7.85 13.91
N TYR A 329 -0.57 7.73 14.10
CA TYR A 329 -1.57 8.35 13.23
C TYR A 329 -1.45 9.88 13.20
N GLU A 330 -1.27 10.52 14.37
CA GLU A 330 -1.09 11.98 14.45
C GLU A 330 0.23 12.45 13.81
N ARG A 331 1.30 11.68 13.99
CA ARG A 331 2.60 11.94 13.35
C ARG A 331 2.53 11.77 11.84
N MET A 332 1.82 10.75 11.37
CA MET A 332 1.62 10.48 9.94
C MET A 332 0.88 11.64 9.25
N LEU A 333 -0.16 12.20 9.87
CA LEU A 333 -0.88 13.37 9.35
C LEU A 333 0.01 14.62 9.25
N LYS A 334 0.99 14.76 10.13
CA LYS A 334 1.97 15.86 10.11
C LYS A 334 3.13 15.60 9.13
N GLY A 335 3.19 14.41 8.52
CA GLY A 335 4.31 13.98 7.69
C GLY A 335 5.60 13.77 8.49
N ASP A 336 5.49 13.49 9.78
CA ASP A 336 6.59 13.27 10.72
C ASP A 336 6.91 11.78 10.81
N VAL A 337 7.30 11.19 9.69
CA VAL A 337 7.84 9.84 9.58
C VAL A 337 8.63 9.67 8.28
N LYS A 338 9.72 8.92 8.32
CA LYS A 338 10.53 8.57 7.15
C LYS A 338 10.66 7.03 7.03
N TYR A 339 9.76 6.33 6.30
CA TYR A 339 8.59 6.89 5.58
C TYR A 339 7.33 6.14 5.98
N ARG A 340 7.47 5.00 6.71
CA ARG A 340 6.37 4.14 7.14
C ARG A 340 6.52 3.75 8.58
N PHE A 341 5.42 3.73 9.34
CA PHE A 341 5.40 3.02 10.61
C PHE A 341 5.11 1.54 10.39
N VAL A 342 5.73 0.71 11.21
CA VAL A 342 5.43 -0.73 11.29
C VAL A 342 5.28 -1.12 12.74
N ILE A 343 4.19 -1.81 13.03
CA ILE A 343 3.88 -2.32 14.36
C ILE A 343 4.64 -3.62 14.59
N ASP A 344 5.40 -3.71 15.67
CA ASP A 344 5.87 -4.98 16.22
C ASP A 344 4.72 -5.64 17.00
N MET A 345 4.16 -6.70 16.43
CA MET A 345 2.99 -7.38 17.00
C MET A 345 3.30 -8.20 18.26
N GLU A 346 4.58 -8.38 18.58
CA GLU A 346 4.98 -8.94 19.88
C GLU A 346 4.53 -8.04 21.05
N SER A 347 4.41 -6.73 20.82
CA SER A 347 3.87 -5.77 21.81
C SER A 347 2.41 -6.06 22.20
N LEU A 348 1.58 -6.50 21.22
CA LEU A 348 0.20 -6.91 21.48
C LEU A 348 0.14 -8.21 22.29
N LYS A 349 1.00 -9.18 21.98
CA LYS A 349 1.05 -10.47 22.68
C LYS A 349 1.45 -10.29 24.14
N LYS A 350 2.45 -9.45 24.42
CA LYS A 350 2.86 -9.12 25.80
C LYS A 350 1.72 -8.50 26.59
N GLU A 351 0.95 -7.59 26.02
CA GLU A 351 -0.21 -6.97 26.66
C GLU A 351 -1.31 -8.01 26.95
N SER A 352 -1.60 -8.89 26.00
CA SER A 352 -2.65 -9.91 26.13
C SER A 352 -2.34 -10.97 27.20
N HIS A 353 -1.05 -11.23 27.48
CA HIS A 353 -0.62 -12.15 28.52
C HIS A 353 -0.58 -11.51 29.93
N ALA A 354 -0.58 -10.18 30.00
CA ALA A 354 -0.58 -9.42 31.25
C ALA A 354 -1.99 -9.10 31.78
N ALA A 355 -3.03 -9.27 30.96
CA ALA A 355 -4.45 -9.01 31.27
C ALA A 355 -5.21 -10.31 31.59
#